data_1ac600b5a1eb4ed60bafac027a8b5747
#
_entry.id   1ac600b5a1eb4ed60bafac027a8b5747
#
_cell.length_a   1.000
_cell.length_b   1.000
_cell.length_c   1.000
_cell.angle_alpha   90.00
_cell.angle_beta   90.00
_cell.angle_gamma   90.00
#
_symmetry.space_group_name_H-M   'P 1'
#
loop_
_entity.id
_entity.type
_entity.pdbx_description
1 polymer ?
#
loop_
_entity_poly.entity_id
_entity_poly.type
_entity_poly.pdbx_seq_one_letter_code
_entity_poly.pdbx_strand_id
1 'polypeptide(L)'
;MEKKRQYHPKGTRVQNHKYRKHHIWPWIVGLVVLAAVGAAIAYFTSVYFKTKNAVDKTYDPHTAVKTTGEFNGKKRFVVLLMGTDTGALDRTEKRGRTDTMILAVVNPAKKRYTLISIPRDTMAQMIGADSFQTEKINAAYELGGAKMSMDSVSKLINVPIKYYAVVNMGGIMKMIRYVGGINIRPTLSFEYGGYIFKKGKLTHMGGAGALAYSRMRYDDPRGDYGRQERQRQVITTLIKKAISVSSLSNLDSILTSVSSNVRTNLPFSALQQIATNYRGCAKTSTSDYLHGYNAMIDDAAYQVQPTSELQRISNKVRAELGLEKETISNNETYQNKRNIAHGFSFKSGKTQDYHIYDYTGDDDNWWRLFMRRWSVISLVIFWLRWLSEKSFWK
;
A
#
# COMPACT_ATOMS: atom_id res chain seq x y z
N MET A 1 -3.86 113.57 -52.91
CA MET A 1 -4.58 112.33 -53.00
C MET A 1 -3.71 111.27 -52.38
N GLU A 2 -3.96 110.93 -51.16
CA GLU A 2 -3.13 110.08 -50.37
C GLU A 2 -3.85 108.71 -50.24
N LYS A 3 -3.27 107.62 -50.74
CA LYS A 3 -3.83 106.24 -50.64
C LYS A 3 -3.41 105.64 -49.25
N LYS A 4 -4.40 105.48 -48.35
CA LYS A 4 -4.25 104.72 -47.11
C LYS A 4 -4.06 103.23 -47.49
N ARG A 5 -2.93 102.66 -46.99
CA ARG A 5 -2.70 101.21 -47.02
C ARG A 5 -3.41 100.56 -45.84
N GLN A 6 -4.32 99.66 -46.15
CA GLN A 6 -4.96 98.81 -45.13
C GLN A 6 -3.96 97.74 -44.68
N TYR A 7 -3.74 97.64 -43.38
CA TYR A 7 -2.94 96.64 -42.72
C TYR A 7 -3.79 95.42 -42.36
N HIS A 8 -3.50 94.25 -42.97
CA HIS A 8 -4.16 92.99 -42.59
C HIS A 8 -3.26 92.28 -41.56
N PRO A 9 -3.78 91.97 -40.34
CA PRO A 9 -3.00 91.15 -39.40
C PRO A 9 -2.96 89.71 -39.85
N LYS A 10 -1.71 89.15 -39.87
CA LYS A 10 -1.51 87.72 -40.15
C LYS A 10 -2.07 86.91 -38.99
N GLY A 11 -3.09 86.11 -39.25
CA GLY A 11 -3.65 85.19 -38.26
C GLY A 11 -2.61 84.21 -37.78
N THR A 12 -2.35 84.23 -36.45
CA THR A 12 -1.56 83.22 -35.80
C THR A 12 -2.29 81.89 -35.78
N ARG A 13 -1.77 80.93 -36.49
CA ARG A 13 -2.30 79.53 -36.55
C ARG A 13 -2.02 78.89 -35.22
N VAL A 14 -3.04 78.85 -34.33
CA VAL A 14 -2.97 78.08 -33.07
C VAL A 14 -2.93 76.62 -33.44
N GLN A 15 -1.77 75.99 -33.26
CA GLN A 15 -1.64 74.52 -33.34
C GLN A 15 -2.32 73.91 -32.10
N ASN A 16 -3.52 73.34 -32.29
CA ASN A 16 -4.18 72.52 -31.28
C ASN A 16 -3.39 71.22 -31.12
N HIS A 17 -2.49 71.14 -30.14
CA HIS A 17 -1.94 69.89 -29.67
C HIS A 17 -3.08 69.07 -29.07
N LYS A 18 -3.57 68.08 -29.87
CA LYS A 18 -4.43 67.02 -29.36
C LYS A 18 -3.60 66.21 -28.36
N TYR A 19 -3.78 66.44 -27.06
CA TYR A 19 -3.30 65.54 -26.01
C TYR A 19 -3.92 64.18 -26.26
N ARG A 20 -3.15 63.21 -26.79
CA ARG A 20 -3.53 61.81 -26.82
C ARG A 20 -3.69 61.40 -25.36
N LYS A 21 -4.93 61.22 -24.87
CA LYS A 21 -5.21 60.59 -23.62
C LYS A 21 -4.69 59.16 -23.73
N HIS A 22 -3.50 58.89 -23.19
CA HIS A 22 -3.01 57.54 -23.00
C HIS A 22 -4.01 56.83 -22.07
N HIS A 23 -4.77 55.90 -22.62
CA HIS A 23 -5.63 55.03 -21.82
C HIS A 23 -4.71 54.12 -20.98
N ILE A 24 -4.43 54.54 -19.77
CA ILE A 24 -3.66 53.75 -18.81
C ILE A 24 -4.44 52.56 -18.27
N TRP A 25 -5.77 52.55 -18.51
CA TRP A 25 -6.67 51.48 -18.08
C TRP A 25 -6.26 50.05 -18.54
N PRO A 26 -5.88 49.77 -19.81
CA PRO A 26 -5.41 48.45 -20.21
C PRO A 26 -4.12 48.02 -19.48
N TRP A 27 -3.23 48.94 -19.12
CA TRP A 27 -2.04 48.66 -18.35
C TRP A 27 -2.38 48.31 -16.91
N ILE A 28 -3.36 48.98 -16.29
CA ILE A 28 -3.84 48.67 -14.94
C ILE A 28 -4.51 47.29 -14.96
N VAL A 29 -5.36 46.97 -15.90
CA VAL A 29 -5.96 45.63 -16.05
C VAL A 29 -4.91 44.58 -16.26
N GLY A 30 -3.90 44.81 -17.13
CA GLY A 30 -2.76 43.90 -17.33
C GLY A 30 -2.00 43.63 -16.02
N LEU A 31 -1.74 44.67 -15.22
CA LEU A 31 -1.03 44.55 -13.94
C LEU A 31 -1.85 43.79 -12.89
N VAL A 32 -3.16 43.99 -12.84
CA VAL A 32 -4.08 43.25 -11.95
C VAL A 32 -4.15 41.76 -12.35
N VAL A 33 -4.23 41.44 -13.64
CA VAL A 33 -4.20 40.08 -14.14
C VAL A 33 -2.88 39.41 -13.80
N LEU A 34 -1.76 40.11 -13.99
CA LEU A 34 -0.42 39.59 -13.70
C LEU A 34 -0.24 39.35 -12.20
N ALA A 35 -0.76 40.23 -11.34
CA ALA A 35 -0.77 40.05 -9.88
C ALA A 35 -1.65 38.86 -9.46
N ALA A 36 -2.83 38.69 -10.08
CA ALA A 36 -3.72 37.54 -9.84
C ALA A 36 -3.07 36.23 -10.25
N VAL A 37 -2.40 36.19 -11.43
CA VAL A 37 -1.63 35.03 -11.87
C VAL A 37 -0.47 34.73 -10.94
N GLY A 38 0.28 35.77 -10.52
CA GLY A 38 1.36 35.63 -9.54
C GLY A 38 0.87 35.08 -8.18
N ALA A 39 -0.25 35.59 -7.69
CA ALA A 39 -0.88 35.08 -6.47
C ALA A 39 -1.36 33.64 -6.62
N ALA A 40 -1.94 33.27 -7.77
CA ALA A 40 -2.33 31.91 -8.05
C ALA A 40 -1.12 30.95 -8.11
N ILE A 41 -0.03 31.34 -8.77
CA ILE A 41 1.22 30.58 -8.82
C ILE A 41 1.78 30.41 -7.40
N ALA A 42 1.85 31.47 -6.62
CA ALA A 42 2.35 31.41 -5.23
C ALA A 42 1.49 30.50 -4.35
N TYR A 43 0.16 30.59 -4.49
CA TYR A 43 -0.78 29.71 -3.80
C TYR A 43 -0.57 28.23 -4.16
N PHE A 44 -0.56 27.89 -5.47
CA PHE A 44 -0.35 26.51 -5.93
C PHE A 44 1.05 25.98 -5.54
N THR A 45 2.06 26.82 -5.60
CA THR A 45 3.44 26.47 -5.17
C THR A 45 3.48 26.19 -3.67
N SER A 46 2.83 27.03 -2.85
CA SER A 46 2.72 26.84 -1.39
C SER A 46 2.00 25.54 -1.05
N VAL A 47 0.86 25.24 -1.71
CA VAL A 47 0.11 24.00 -1.55
C VAL A 47 0.98 22.81 -1.94
N TYR A 48 1.66 22.87 -3.08
CA TYR A 48 2.57 21.79 -3.54
C TYR A 48 3.68 21.48 -2.51
N PHE A 49 4.38 22.49 -2.01
CA PHE A 49 5.46 22.26 -1.04
C PHE A 49 4.96 21.79 0.32
N LYS A 50 3.79 22.29 0.78
CA LYS A 50 3.18 21.80 2.03
C LYS A 50 2.82 20.33 1.91
N THR A 51 2.19 19.92 0.82
CA THR A 51 1.80 18.53 0.57
C THR A 51 3.02 17.64 0.43
N LYS A 52 4.03 18.07 -0.34
CA LYS A 52 5.28 17.35 -0.47
C LYS A 52 5.95 17.12 0.89
N ASN A 53 6.10 18.15 1.70
CA ASN A 53 6.71 18.05 3.03
C ASN A 53 5.90 17.15 3.99
N ALA A 54 4.57 17.13 3.87
CA ALA A 54 3.72 16.23 4.66
C ALA A 54 3.93 14.77 4.26
N VAL A 55 3.99 14.48 2.97
CA VAL A 55 4.23 13.12 2.47
C VAL A 55 5.66 12.67 2.75
N ASP A 56 6.64 13.56 2.62
CA ASP A 56 8.04 13.24 2.94
C ASP A 56 8.20 12.78 4.42
N LYS A 57 7.33 13.22 5.33
CA LYS A 57 7.27 12.71 6.71
C LYS A 57 6.70 11.29 6.83
N THR A 58 5.92 10.84 5.85
CA THR A 58 5.37 9.47 5.79
C THR A 58 6.30 8.51 5.08
N TYR A 59 7.25 9.05 4.31
CA TYR A 59 8.17 8.27 3.48
C TYR A 59 9.24 7.59 4.33
N ASP A 60 9.43 6.29 4.11
CA ASP A 60 10.48 5.50 4.73
C ASP A 60 11.64 5.27 3.76
N PRO A 61 12.76 5.99 3.90
CA PRO A 61 13.90 5.85 3.00
C PRO A 61 14.63 4.51 3.14
N HIS A 62 14.49 3.80 4.27
CA HIS A 62 15.15 2.50 4.50
C HIS A 62 14.59 1.38 3.63
N THR A 63 13.35 1.55 3.15
CA THR A 63 12.69 0.62 2.23
C THR A 63 12.50 1.23 0.84
N ALA A 64 13.27 2.27 0.53
CA ALA A 64 13.17 2.99 -0.74
C ALA A 64 13.30 2.08 -1.96
N VAL A 65 12.43 2.27 -2.94
CA VAL A 65 12.45 1.58 -4.24
C VAL A 65 12.44 2.59 -5.38
N LYS A 66 13.08 2.24 -6.49
CA LYS A 66 13.05 3.06 -7.69
C LYS A 66 11.63 3.09 -8.25
N THR A 67 11.01 4.27 -8.30
CA THR A 67 9.63 4.47 -8.76
C THR A 67 9.52 5.20 -10.10
N THR A 68 10.66 5.65 -10.67
CA THR A 68 10.70 6.37 -11.95
C THR A 68 10.11 5.52 -13.07
N GLY A 69 9.03 6.01 -13.72
CA GLY A 69 8.36 5.32 -14.81
C GLY A 69 7.50 4.11 -14.39
N GLU A 70 7.36 3.85 -13.09
CA GLU A 70 6.56 2.73 -12.60
C GLU A 70 5.05 3.02 -12.64
N PHE A 71 4.64 4.26 -12.36
CA PHE A 71 3.21 4.63 -12.24
C PHE A 71 2.71 5.43 -13.45
N ASN A 72 2.93 4.91 -14.65
CA ASN A 72 2.58 5.55 -15.94
C ASN A 72 1.15 5.27 -16.43
N GLY A 73 0.30 4.65 -15.62
CA GLY A 73 -1.08 4.29 -15.96
C GLY A 73 -1.23 3.00 -16.77
N LYS A 74 -0.13 2.34 -17.15
CA LYS A 74 -0.13 1.09 -17.91
C LYS A 74 0.38 -0.10 -17.11
N LYS A 75 1.37 0.11 -16.25
CA LYS A 75 1.97 -0.95 -15.42
C LYS A 75 1.03 -1.39 -14.31
N ARG A 76 1.03 -2.68 -14.04
CA ARG A 76 0.32 -3.32 -12.92
C ARG A 76 1.23 -3.30 -11.70
N PHE A 77 0.65 -3.20 -10.52
CA PHE A 77 1.42 -3.23 -9.27
C PHE A 77 0.58 -3.75 -8.11
N VAL A 78 1.27 -4.15 -7.04
CA VAL A 78 0.67 -4.55 -5.78
C VAL A 78 1.24 -3.71 -4.64
N VAL A 79 0.37 -3.32 -3.70
CA VAL A 79 0.73 -2.63 -2.46
C VAL A 79 0.25 -3.47 -1.28
N LEU A 80 1.11 -3.72 -0.31
CA LEU A 80 0.72 -4.31 0.97
C LEU A 80 0.18 -3.22 1.88
N LEU A 81 -1.12 -3.21 2.09
CA LEU A 81 -1.80 -2.33 3.03
C LEU A 81 -1.81 -2.99 4.40
N MET A 82 -1.31 -2.29 5.40
CA MET A 82 -1.23 -2.78 6.77
C MET A 82 -1.92 -1.79 7.72
N GLY A 83 -2.73 -2.33 8.63
CA GLY A 83 -3.38 -1.56 9.69
C GLY A 83 -2.80 -1.95 11.04
N THR A 84 -2.23 -1.00 11.79
CA THR A 84 -1.79 -1.23 13.18
C THR A 84 -2.86 -0.75 14.15
N ASP A 85 -2.92 -1.37 15.30
CA ASP A 85 -3.83 -1.03 16.38
C ASP A 85 -3.31 0.09 17.30
N THR A 86 -2.26 0.80 16.87
CA THR A 86 -1.64 1.93 17.57
C THR A 86 -2.30 3.27 17.22
N GLY A 87 -1.95 4.33 17.98
CA GLY A 87 -2.37 5.71 17.66
C GLY A 87 -3.82 6.06 17.97
N ALA A 88 -4.56 5.19 18.67
CA ALA A 88 -5.87 5.46 19.25
C ALA A 88 -6.11 4.50 20.43
N LEU A 89 -7.08 4.81 21.29
CA LEU A 89 -7.45 3.97 22.44
C LEU A 89 -6.28 3.73 23.40
N ASP A 90 -5.55 4.79 23.71
CA ASP A 90 -4.40 4.83 24.64
C ASP A 90 -3.22 3.92 24.30
N ARG A 91 -3.14 3.48 23.03
CA ARG A 91 -2.02 2.67 22.52
C ARG A 91 -0.98 3.58 21.88
N THR A 92 0.19 3.68 22.54
CA THR A 92 1.27 4.63 22.18
C THR A 92 2.52 3.93 21.62
N GLU A 93 2.50 2.61 21.48
CA GLU A 93 3.64 1.84 20.99
C GLU A 93 4.08 2.32 19.59
N LYS A 94 5.39 2.44 19.40
CA LYS A 94 5.98 2.87 18.11
C LYS A 94 5.76 1.85 17.00
N ARG A 95 5.77 0.56 17.34
CA ARG A 95 5.47 -0.57 16.45
C ARG A 95 4.55 -1.52 17.19
N GLY A 96 3.36 -1.74 16.69
CA GLY A 96 2.42 -2.76 17.13
C GLY A 96 2.28 -3.84 16.06
N ARG A 97 1.52 -4.87 16.36
CA ARG A 97 1.17 -5.90 15.38
C ARG A 97 0.23 -5.34 14.32
N THR A 98 0.32 -5.89 13.11
CA THR A 98 -0.58 -5.51 12.02
C THR A 98 -1.85 -6.35 12.06
N ASP A 99 -2.90 -5.82 12.68
CA ASP A 99 -4.20 -6.51 12.79
C ASP A 99 -5.01 -6.54 11.49
N THR A 100 -4.56 -5.81 10.49
CA THR A 100 -5.11 -5.81 9.13
C THR A 100 -3.98 -5.92 8.13
N MET A 101 -4.04 -6.91 7.25
CA MET A 101 -3.10 -7.09 6.15
C MET A 101 -3.88 -7.37 4.87
N ILE A 102 -3.75 -6.49 3.87
CA ILE A 102 -4.51 -6.57 2.62
C ILE A 102 -3.58 -6.27 1.44
N LEU A 103 -3.56 -7.14 0.46
CA LEU A 103 -2.94 -6.88 -0.84
C LEU A 103 -3.90 -6.07 -1.69
N ALA A 104 -3.49 -4.89 -2.12
CA ALA A 104 -4.18 -4.08 -3.12
C ALA A 104 -3.48 -4.24 -4.46
N VAL A 105 -4.04 -5.06 -5.34
CA VAL A 105 -3.50 -5.34 -6.68
C VAL A 105 -4.20 -4.43 -7.69
N VAL A 106 -3.45 -3.59 -8.37
CA VAL A 106 -3.98 -2.62 -9.34
C VAL A 106 -3.69 -3.08 -10.76
N ASN A 107 -4.76 -3.22 -11.55
CA ASN A 107 -4.69 -3.69 -12.94
C ASN A 107 -5.35 -2.67 -13.89
N PRO A 108 -4.58 -1.77 -14.50
CA PRO A 108 -5.11 -0.74 -15.39
C PRO A 108 -5.69 -1.32 -16.69
N ALA A 109 -5.18 -2.45 -17.18
CA ALA A 109 -5.72 -3.10 -18.39
C ALA A 109 -7.16 -3.60 -18.15
N LYS A 110 -7.47 -4.02 -16.94
CA LYS A 110 -8.84 -4.41 -16.52
C LYS A 110 -9.62 -3.26 -15.88
N LYS A 111 -9.04 -2.07 -15.77
CA LYS A 111 -9.61 -0.88 -15.13
C LYS A 111 -10.18 -1.16 -13.74
N ARG A 112 -9.45 -1.95 -12.93
CA ARG A 112 -9.89 -2.36 -11.59
C ARG A 112 -8.74 -2.52 -10.60
N TYR A 113 -9.10 -2.61 -9.34
CA TYR A 113 -8.22 -3.12 -8.30
C TYR A 113 -8.86 -4.31 -7.58
N THR A 114 -8.01 -5.17 -7.02
CA THR A 114 -8.42 -6.35 -6.24
C THR A 114 -7.87 -6.24 -4.84
N LEU A 115 -8.72 -6.38 -3.82
CA LEU A 115 -8.32 -6.44 -2.42
C LEU A 115 -8.33 -7.89 -1.95
N ILE A 116 -7.20 -8.37 -1.42
CA ILE A 116 -7.07 -9.73 -0.90
C ILE A 116 -6.60 -9.63 0.55
N SER A 117 -7.45 -10.04 1.50
CA SER A 117 -7.08 -10.07 2.91
C SER A 117 -6.21 -11.29 3.22
N ILE A 118 -5.19 -11.08 4.04
CA ILE A 118 -4.37 -12.11 4.67
C ILE A 118 -4.74 -12.14 6.16
N PRO A 119 -5.22 -13.27 6.70
CA PRO A 119 -5.54 -13.38 8.12
C PRO A 119 -4.30 -13.08 8.96
N ARG A 120 -4.45 -12.26 9.99
CA ARG A 120 -3.34 -11.82 10.85
C ARG A 120 -2.64 -12.98 11.58
N ASP A 121 -3.39 -14.05 11.88
CA ASP A 121 -2.91 -15.24 12.59
C ASP A 121 -2.36 -16.31 11.63
N THR A 122 -2.17 -15.99 10.33
CA THR A 122 -1.55 -16.87 9.33
C THR A 122 -0.14 -17.27 9.78
N MET A 123 0.11 -18.57 9.83
CA MET A 123 1.47 -19.09 10.01
C MET A 123 2.34 -18.73 8.81
N ALA A 124 3.48 -18.09 9.04
CA ALA A 124 4.41 -17.71 7.99
C ALA A 124 5.86 -17.68 8.47
N GLN A 125 6.78 -17.94 7.57
CA GLN A 125 8.21 -17.74 7.82
C GLN A 125 8.52 -16.24 7.90
N MET A 126 9.29 -15.84 8.92
CA MET A 126 9.78 -14.47 9.08
C MET A 126 11.03 -14.26 8.23
N ILE A 127 10.85 -13.69 7.02
CA ILE A 127 11.96 -13.48 6.08
C ILE A 127 12.77 -12.25 6.50
N GLY A 128 14.07 -12.47 6.75
CA GLY A 128 14.99 -11.45 7.25
C GLY A 128 15.22 -11.52 8.76
N ALA A 129 14.72 -12.54 9.46
CA ALA A 129 15.15 -12.89 10.79
C ALA A 129 16.57 -13.50 10.79
N ASP A 130 17.30 -13.38 11.89
CA ASP A 130 18.68 -13.87 12.02
C ASP A 130 18.80 -15.40 11.93
N SER A 131 17.71 -16.11 12.24
CA SER A 131 17.59 -17.57 12.14
C SER A 131 16.23 -17.96 11.55
N PHE A 132 16.07 -19.25 11.20
CA PHE A 132 14.75 -19.76 10.81
C PHE A 132 13.73 -19.53 11.92
N GLN A 133 12.69 -18.80 11.60
CA GLN A 133 11.61 -18.46 12.51
C GLN A 133 10.28 -18.48 11.78
N THR A 134 9.31 -19.14 12.37
CA THR A 134 7.92 -19.17 11.91
C THR A 134 7.03 -18.57 12.98
N GLU A 135 6.24 -17.57 12.59
CA GLU A 135 5.35 -16.81 13.48
C GLU A 135 4.02 -16.51 12.83
N LYS A 136 3.09 -15.88 13.56
CA LYS A 136 1.92 -15.24 12.94
C LYS A 136 2.37 -14.10 12.05
N ILE A 137 1.85 -14.03 10.84
CA ILE A 137 2.28 -13.03 9.83
C ILE A 137 2.19 -11.59 10.35
N ASN A 138 1.28 -11.29 11.28
CA ASN A 138 1.15 -9.96 11.87
C ASN A 138 2.31 -9.56 12.78
N ALA A 139 3.12 -10.52 13.26
CA ALA A 139 4.33 -10.25 14.04
C ALA A 139 5.48 -9.70 13.18
N ALA A 140 5.47 -9.94 11.86
CA ALA A 140 6.52 -9.50 10.97
C ALA A 140 6.79 -7.98 11.03
N TYR A 141 5.73 -7.17 11.22
CA TYR A 141 5.90 -5.72 11.34
C TYR A 141 6.52 -5.30 12.67
N GLU A 142 6.15 -5.95 13.76
CA GLU A 142 6.73 -5.74 15.10
C GLU A 142 8.22 -6.13 15.12
N LEU A 143 8.57 -7.28 14.55
CA LEU A 143 9.92 -7.84 14.52
C LEU A 143 10.87 -7.08 13.57
N GLY A 144 10.52 -6.96 12.30
CA GLY A 144 11.40 -6.42 11.26
C GLY A 144 10.79 -5.30 10.41
N GLY A 145 9.67 -4.71 10.87
CA GLY A 145 9.02 -3.58 10.19
C GLY A 145 8.40 -3.95 8.85
N ALA A 146 8.21 -2.93 8.02
CA ALA A 146 7.54 -3.09 6.74
C ALA A 146 8.31 -4.00 5.77
N LYS A 147 9.63 -4.00 5.84
CA LYS A 147 10.46 -4.85 4.98
C LYS A 147 10.20 -6.33 5.26
N MET A 148 10.30 -6.77 6.51
CA MET A 148 10.02 -8.16 6.88
C MET A 148 8.58 -8.54 6.54
N SER A 149 7.60 -7.64 6.75
CA SER A 149 6.20 -7.89 6.38
C SER A 149 6.04 -8.12 4.88
N MET A 150 6.65 -7.27 4.03
CA MET A 150 6.59 -7.43 2.57
C MET A 150 7.28 -8.72 2.12
N ASP A 151 8.47 -9.00 2.64
CA ASP A 151 9.27 -10.16 2.23
C ASP A 151 8.59 -11.47 2.67
N SER A 152 8.05 -11.53 3.91
CA SER A 152 7.33 -12.71 4.41
C SER A 152 6.04 -12.97 3.65
N VAL A 153 5.24 -11.93 3.37
CA VAL A 153 4.04 -12.07 2.53
C VAL A 153 4.41 -12.44 1.08
N SER A 154 5.47 -11.85 0.53
CA SER A 154 5.98 -12.16 -0.81
C SER A 154 6.35 -13.64 -0.91
N LYS A 155 7.05 -14.18 0.09
CA LYS A 155 7.43 -15.60 0.14
C LYS A 155 6.23 -16.50 0.35
N LEU A 156 5.31 -16.13 1.26
CA LEU A 156 4.09 -16.88 1.58
C LEU A 156 3.26 -17.19 0.34
N ILE A 157 3.09 -16.22 -0.57
CA ILE A 157 2.24 -16.38 -1.77
C ILE A 157 3.02 -16.42 -3.08
N ASN A 158 4.34 -16.44 -3.05
CA ASN A 158 5.23 -16.43 -4.21
C ASN A 158 4.91 -15.31 -5.21
N VAL A 159 4.81 -14.06 -4.71
CA VAL A 159 4.53 -12.86 -5.53
C VAL A 159 5.44 -11.71 -5.07
N PRO A 160 6.16 -11.03 -5.98
CA PRO A 160 7.01 -9.90 -5.59
C PRO A 160 6.17 -8.72 -5.09
N ILE A 161 6.40 -8.30 -3.85
CA ILE A 161 5.76 -7.15 -3.22
C ILE A 161 6.81 -6.09 -2.95
N LYS A 162 6.70 -4.94 -3.61
CA LYS A 162 7.69 -3.85 -3.54
C LYS A 162 7.18 -2.62 -2.79
N TYR A 163 5.86 -2.49 -2.65
CA TYR A 163 5.24 -1.29 -2.11
C TYR A 163 4.37 -1.62 -0.91
N TYR A 164 4.38 -0.72 0.05
CA TYR A 164 3.52 -0.84 1.23
C TYR A 164 2.93 0.50 1.66
N ALA A 165 1.86 0.43 2.44
CA ALA A 165 1.37 1.53 3.25
C ALA A 165 0.89 0.97 4.60
N VAL A 166 1.41 1.55 5.68
CA VAL A 166 0.96 1.28 7.05
C VAL A 166 0.12 2.45 7.53
N VAL A 167 -1.05 2.16 8.07
CA VAL A 167 -1.95 3.17 8.62
C VAL A 167 -2.39 2.72 10.00
N ASN A 168 -2.24 3.60 11.00
CA ASN A 168 -2.77 3.32 12.32
C ASN A 168 -4.26 3.69 12.45
N MET A 169 -4.91 3.31 13.54
CA MET A 169 -6.34 3.56 13.76
C MET A 169 -6.70 5.05 13.67
N GLY A 170 -5.87 5.93 14.23
CA GLY A 170 -6.06 7.38 14.17
C GLY A 170 -6.05 7.90 12.73
N GLY A 171 -5.18 7.34 11.87
CA GLY A 171 -5.09 7.68 10.46
C GLY A 171 -6.37 7.33 9.68
N ILE A 172 -6.89 6.13 9.87
CA ILE A 172 -8.15 5.71 9.24
C ILE A 172 -9.30 6.63 9.65
N MET A 173 -9.43 6.93 10.95
CA MET A 173 -10.47 7.85 11.43
C MET A 173 -10.34 9.25 10.81
N LYS A 174 -9.13 9.78 10.72
CA LYS A 174 -8.86 11.08 10.11
C LYS A 174 -9.19 11.06 8.62
N MET A 175 -8.72 10.08 7.86
CA MET A 175 -9.03 9.96 6.42
C MET A 175 -10.54 9.95 6.16
N ILE A 176 -11.29 9.14 6.91
CA ILE A 176 -12.76 9.07 6.77
C ILE A 176 -13.41 10.41 7.10
N ARG A 177 -12.95 11.12 8.12
CA ARG A 177 -13.46 12.46 8.47
C ARG A 177 -13.22 13.46 7.34
N TYR A 178 -12.03 13.45 6.74
CA TYR A 178 -11.67 14.38 5.66
C TYR A 178 -12.49 14.21 4.38
N VAL A 179 -12.85 12.97 4.04
CA VAL A 179 -13.73 12.72 2.90
C VAL A 179 -15.23 12.99 3.23
N GLY A 180 -15.53 13.50 4.43
CA GLY A 180 -16.90 13.79 4.87
C GLY A 180 -17.68 12.53 5.24
N GLY A 181 -17.01 11.50 5.77
CA GLY A 181 -17.61 10.21 6.11
C GLY A 181 -17.79 9.27 4.93
N ILE A 182 -18.20 8.05 5.22
CA ILE A 182 -18.46 6.99 4.23
C ILE A 182 -19.86 6.41 4.43
N ASN A 183 -20.47 5.94 3.34
CA ASN A 183 -21.79 5.31 3.36
C ASN A 183 -21.64 3.82 3.05
N ILE A 184 -22.03 2.96 4.00
CA ILE A 184 -21.96 1.50 3.87
C ILE A 184 -23.34 0.90 4.14
N ARG A 185 -23.66 -0.20 3.43
CA ARG A 185 -24.76 -1.10 3.75
C ARG A 185 -24.21 -2.31 4.52
N PRO A 186 -24.40 -2.40 5.86
CA PRO A 186 -23.91 -3.53 6.63
C PRO A 186 -24.50 -4.86 6.13
N THR A 187 -23.68 -5.90 6.12
CA THR A 187 -24.10 -7.27 5.76
C THR A 187 -24.67 -8.05 6.94
N LEU A 188 -24.49 -7.51 8.17
CA LEU A 188 -24.96 -8.09 9.42
C LEU A 188 -25.51 -6.98 10.33
N SER A 189 -26.51 -7.31 11.16
CA SER A 189 -26.95 -6.43 12.24
C SER A 189 -26.17 -6.72 13.50
N PHE A 190 -25.62 -5.69 14.14
CA PHE A 190 -24.87 -5.80 15.41
C PHE A 190 -24.71 -4.43 16.07
N GLU A 191 -24.32 -4.45 17.34
CA GLU A 191 -23.92 -3.28 18.09
C GLU A 191 -22.43 -3.42 18.49
N TYR A 192 -21.65 -2.36 18.34
CA TYR A 192 -20.24 -2.36 18.73
C TYR A 192 -19.75 -0.94 18.97
N GLY A 193 -19.06 -0.74 20.11
CA GLY A 193 -18.47 0.56 20.48
C GLY A 193 -19.49 1.70 20.58
N GLY A 194 -20.72 1.44 21.00
CA GLY A 194 -21.81 2.40 21.11
C GLY A 194 -22.49 2.76 19.78
N TYR A 195 -22.19 2.00 18.70
CA TYR A 195 -22.82 2.18 17.39
C TYR A 195 -23.70 0.98 17.03
N ILE A 196 -24.89 1.26 16.49
CA ILE A 196 -25.85 0.24 16.03
C ILE A 196 -25.79 0.18 14.50
N PHE A 197 -25.53 -1.01 13.98
CA PHE A 197 -25.49 -1.29 12.54
C PHE A 197 -26.63 -2.24 12.17
N LYS A 198 -27.46 -1.85 11.18
CA LYS A 198 -28.60 -2.65 10.72
C LYS A 198 -28.32 -3.21 9.33
N LYS A 199 -28.44 -4.53 9.16
CA LYS A 199 -28.26 -5.23 7.88
C LYS A 199 -29.06 -4.57 6.77
N GLY A 200 -28.43 -4.30 5.62
CA GLY A 200 -29.05 -3.75 4.42
C GLY A 200 -29.42 -2.26 4.49
N LYS A 201 -29.41 -1.61 5.66
CA LYS A 201 -29.70 -0.18 5.81
C LYS A 201 -28.47 0.64 5.45
N LEU A 202 -28.59 1.58 4.48
CA LEU A 202 -27.49 2.49 4.16
C LEU A 202 -27.19 3.34 5.39
N THR A 203 -25.99 3.23 5.93
CA THR A 203 -25.57 3.90 7.15
C THR A 203 -24.41 4.83 6.83
N HIS A 204 -24.57 6.11 7.19
CA HIS A 204 -23.47 7.08 7.15
C HIS A 204 -22.58 6.89 8.38
N MET A 205 -21.27 6.78 8.17
CA MET A 205 -20.29 6.54 9.22
C MET A 205 -19.20 7.60 9.16
N GLY A 206 -19.02 8.33 10.26
CA GLY A 206 -17.80 9.09 10.51
C GLY A 206 -16.64 8.18 10.90
N GLY A 207 -15.46 8.76 11.19
CA GLY A 207 -14.24 7.98 11.47
C GLY A 207 -14.40 6.97 12.61
N ALA A 208 -14.99 7.35 13.75
CA ALA A 208 -15.18 6.46 14.90
C ALA A 208 -16.20 5.35 14.60
N GLY A 209 -17.32 5.67 13.96
CA GLY A 209 -18.32 4.66 13.57
C GLY A 209 -17.78 3.65 12.56
N ALA A 210 -17.00 4.09 11.58
CA ALA A 210 -16.36 3.20 10.61
C ALA A 210 -15.27 2.31 11.25
N LEU A 211 -14.52 2.85 12.23
CA LEU A 211 -13.58 2.06 13.02
C LEU A 211 -14.33 0.99 13.84
N ALA A 212 -15.39 1.36 14.54
CA ALA A 212 -16.24 0.42 15.28
C ALA A 212 -16.79 -0.69 14.34
N TYR A 213 -17.33 -0.30 13.18
CA TYR A 213 -17.83 -1.23 12.16
C TYR A 213 -16.78 -2.24 11.71
N SER A 214 -15.54 -1.79 11.50
CA SER A 214 -14.43 -2.62 11.00
C SER A 214 -13.77 -3.50 12.07
N ARG A 215 -14.02 -3.27 13.36
CA ARG A 215 -13.37 -3.99 14.48
C ARG A 215 -14.20 -5.12 15.07
N MET A 216 -15.51 -5.05 14.97
CA MET A 216 -16.40 -6.10 15.50
C MET A 216 -16.00 -7.48 14.96
N ARG A 217 -15.95 -8.49 15.82
CA ARG A 217 -15.54 -9.84 15.50
C ARG A 217 -16.48 -10.89 16.10
N TYR A 218 -16.85 -10.74 17.35
CA TYR A 218 -17.47 -11.81 18.13
C TYR A 218 -18.91 -12.12 17.74
N ASP A 219 -19.67 -11.11 17.31
CA ASP A 219 -21.07 -11.29 16.90
C ASP A 219 -21.21 -11.73 15.41
N ASP A 220 -20.09 -11.86 14.68
CA ASP A 220 -20.13 -12.38 13.31
C ASP A 220 -19.91 -13.90 13.35
N PRO A 221 -20.87 -14.70 12.84
CA PRO A 221 -20.70 -16.16 12.78
C PRO A 221 -19.51 -16.63 11.95
N ARG A 222 -18.96 -15.74 11.09
CA ARG A 222 -17.74 -15.98 10.31
C ARG A 222 -16.47 -15.50 11.04
N GLY A 223 -16.60 -14.95 12.26
CA GLY A 223 -15.50 -14.52 13.10
C GLY A 223 -14.57 -13.53 12.41
N ASP A 224 -13.29 -13.88 12.30
CA ASP A 224 -12.27 -13.01 11.71
C ASP A 224 -12.48 -12.73 10.22
N TYR A 225 -13.01 -13.66 9.46
CA TYR A 225 -13.31 -13.46 8.04
C TYR A 225 -14.39 -12.41 7.80
N GLY A 226 -15.41 -12.37 8.67
CA GLY A 226 -16.41 -11.32 8.64
C GLY A 226 -15.84 -9.93 8.97
N ARG A 227 -14.92 -9.86 9.94
CA ARG A 227 -14.17 -8.62 10.23
C ARG A 227 -13.36 -8.18 9.02
N GLN A 228 -12.61 -9.05 8.40
CA GLN A 228 -11.82 -8.76 7.19
C GLN A 228 -12.69 -8.26 6.03
N GLU A 229 -13.89 -8.82 5.84
CA GLU A 229 -14.83 -8.31 4.85
C GLU A 229 -15.25 -6.87 5.13
N ARG A 230 -15.61 -6.55 6.39
CA ARG A 230 -15.95 -5.18 6.78
C ARG A 230 -14.79 -4.21 6.60
N GLN A 231 -13.56 -4.63 6.90
CA GLN A 231 -12.36 -3.84 6.62
C GLN A 231 -12.22 -3.54 5.12
N ARG A 232 -12.41 -4.54 4.25
CA ARG A 232 -12.39 -4.31 2.79
C ARG A 232 -13.53 -3.41 2.32
N GLN A 233 -14.72 -3.49 2.92
CA GLN A 233 -15.84 -2.57 2.61
C GLN A 233 -15.49 -1.11 2.97
N VAL A 234 -14.91 -0.88 4.15
CA VAL A 234 -14.45 0.45 4.58
C VAL A 234 -13.41 1.00 3.60
N ILE A 235 -12.37 0.22 3.28
CA ILE A 235 -11.30 0.62 2.36
C ILE A 235 -11.85 0.91 0.97
N THR A 236 -12.69 0.02 0.42
CA THR A 236 -13.31 0.19 -0.89
C THR A 236 -14.15 1.49 -0.96
N THR A 237 -14.93 1.74 0.09
CA THR A 237 -15.80 2.92 0.14
C THR A 237 -14.98 4.19 0.31
N LEU A 238 -13.93 4.15 1.13
CA LEU A 238 -12.99 5.26 1.30
C LEU A 238 -12.27 5.61 -0.02
N ILE A 239 -11.77 4.61 -0.76
CA ILE A 239 -11.13 4.82 -2.07
C ILE A 239 -12.11 5.48 -3.04
N LYS A 240 -13.34 4.95 -3.17
CA LYS A 240 -14.37 5.52 -4.05
C LYS A 240 -14.71 6.96 -3.68
N LYS A 241 -14.85 7.24 -2.39
CA LYS A 241 -15.16 8.58 -1.87
C LYS A 241 -14.00 9.55 -2.11
N ALA A 242 -12.78 9.15 -1.80
CA ALA A 242 -11.58 9.97 -2.01
C ALA A 242 -11.43 10.42 -3.47
N ILE A 243 -11.76 9.55 -4.43
CA ILE A 243 -11.69 9.87 -5.86
C ILE A 243 -12.82 10.80 -6.29
N SER A 244 -14.01 10.67 -5.71
CA SER A 244 -15.17 11.53 -6.03
C SER A 244 -15.00 12.97 -5.50
N VAL A 245 -14.25 13.15 -4.41
CA VAL A 245 -14.02 14.45 -3.74
C VAL A 245 -12.81 15.20 -4.33
N SER A 246 -12.16 14.66 -5.35
CA SER A 246 -10.87 15.08 -5.86
C SER A 246 -10.83 16.45 -6.53
N SER A 247 -10.81 17.53 -5.74
CA SER A 247 -9.97 18.68 -6.06
C SER A 247 -8.56 18.42 -5.49
N LEU A 248 -7.50 18.81 -6.17
CA LEU A 248 -6.10 18.67 -5.72
C LEU A 248 -5.88 19.28 -4.32
N SER A 249 -6.61 20.36 -3.99
CA SER A 249 -6.60 21.02 -2.68
C SER A 249 -7.10 20.14 -1.52
N ASN A 250 -8.05 19.22 -1.78
CA ASN A 250 -8.55 18.32 -0.76
C ASN A 250 -7.60 17.16 -0.49
N LEU A 251 -6.86 16.71 -1.51
CA LEU A 251 -5.84 15.67 -1.37
C LEU A 251 -4.70 16.15 -0.45
N ASP A 252 -4.29 17.42 -0.59
CA ASP A 252 -3.29 18.06 0.26
C ASP A 252 -3.69 18.04 1.74
N SER A 253 -4.89 18.47 2.04
CA SER A 253 -5.42 18.48 3.41
C SER A 253 -5.51 17.08 4.02
N ILE A 254 -5.91 16.08 3.23
CA ILE A 254 -5.94 14.68 3.65
C ILE A 254 -4.52 14.19 3.98
N LEU A 255 -3.58 14.33 3.04
CA LEU A 255 -2.21 13.85 3.21
C LEU A 255 -1.49 14.53 4.38
N THR A 256 -1.65 15.85 4.52
CA THR A 256 -1.08 16.61 5.64
C THR A 256 -1.60 16.12 6.99
N SER A 257 -2.90 15.88 7.09
CA SER A 257 -3.54 15.50 8.35
C SER A 257 -3.26 14.07 8.78
N VAL A 258 -2.97 13.17 7.84
CA VAL A 258 -2.68 11.77 8.15
C VAL A 258 -1.17 11.48 8.16
N SER A 259 -0.32 12.47 7.87
CA SER A 259 1.12 12.28 7.72
C SER A 259 1.80 11.65 8.94
N SER A 260 1.35 11.95 10.15
CA SER A 260 1.85 11.33 11.39
C SER A 260 1.32 9.91 11.65
N ASN A 261 0.32 9.47 10.88
CA ASN A 261 -0.41 8.23 11.09
C ASN A 261 -0.24 7.23 9.93
N VAL A 262 0.53 7.59 8.91
CA VAL A 262 0.80 6.78 7.72
C VAL A 262 2.31 6.64 7.52
N ARG A 263 2.76 5.46 7.13
CA ARG A 263 4.13 5.21 6.65
C ARG A 263 4.08 4.44 5.34
N THR A 264 4.93 4.81 4.39
CA THR A 264 4.98 4.17 3.07
C THR A 264 6.36 4.36 2.44
N ASN A 265 6.73 3.46 1.53
CA ASN A 265 7.89 3.64 0.66
C ASN A 265 7.54 4.23 -0.71
N LEU A 266 6.33 4.76 -0.86
CA LEU A 266 5.91 5.48 -2.06
C LEU A 266 6.21 6.97 -1.85
N PRO A 267 7.13 7.59 -2.60
CA PRO A 267 7.40 9.03 -2.52
C PRO A 267 6.20 9.84 -3.04
N PHE A 268 6.17 11.12 -2.71
CA PHE A 268 5.07 12.02 -3.10
C PHE A 268 4.76 11.96 -4.60
N SER A 269 5.79 11.97 -5.44
CA SER A 269 5.64 11.90 -6.91
C SER A 269 4.94 10.62 -7.36
N ALA A 270 5.21 9.48 -6.72
CA ALA A 270 4.55 8.21 -7.02
C ALA A 270 3.08 8.24 -6.61
N LEU A 271 2.76 8.76 -5.42
CA LEU A 271 1.38 8.90 -4.96
C LEU A 271 0.57 9.81 -5.88
N GLN A 272 1.16 10.92 -6.34
CA GLN A 272 0.54 11.83 -7.31
C GLN A 272 0.28 11.13 -8.65
N GLN A 273 1.24 10.37 -9.18
CA GLN A 273 1.10 9.60 -10.41
C GLN A 273 0.02 8.52 -10.28
N ILE A 274 -0.05 7.82 -9.15
CA ILE A 274 -1.10 6.84 -8.87
C ILE A 274 -2.47 7.52 -8.87
N ALA A 275 -2.64 8.62 -8.15
CA ALA A 275 -3.89 9.35 -8.07
C ALA A 275 -4.38 9.88 -9.43
N THR A 276 -3.45 10.28 -10.30
CA THR A 276 -3.76 10.83 -11.63
C THR A 276 -3.97 9.72 -12.66
N ASN A 277 -2.99 8.81 -12.79
CA ASN A 277 -2.93 7.88 -13.91
C ASN A 277 -3.79 6.62 -13.70
N TYR A 278 -4.12 6.26 -12.43
CA TYR A 278 -4.87 5.04 -12.09
C TYR A 278 -6.29 5.34 -11.59
N ARG A 279 -6.75 6.57 -11.69
CA ARG A 279 -8.11 6.98 -11.28
C ARG A 279 -9.21 6.09 -11.87
N GLY A 280 -9.03 5.64 -13.12
CA GLY A 280 -9.96 4.74 -13.79
C GLY A 280 -10.11 3.37 -13.12
N CYS A 281 -9.04 2.86 -12.46
CA CYS A 281 -9.06 1.58 -11.75
C CYS A 281 -9.93 1.61 -10.50
N ALA A 282 -10.10 2.75 -9.88
CA ALA A 282 -10.78 2.88 -8.59
C ALA A 282 -12.31 2.78 -8.69
N LYS A 283 -12.88 2.81 -9.89
CA LYS A 283 -14.32 2.63 -10.11
C LYS A 283 -14.77 1.20 -9.87
N THR A 284 -13.95 0.21 -10.19
CA THR A 284 -14.28 -1.21 -10.10
C THR A 284 -13.35 -1.91 -9.11
N SER A 285 -13.93 -2.65 -8.17
CA SER A 285 -13.17 -3.43 -7.19
C SER A 285 -13.63 -4.88 -7.16
N THR A 286 -12.69 -5.78 -6.94
CA THR A 286 -12.97 -7.17 -6.57
C THR A 286 -12.36 -7.47 -5.21
N SER A 287 -12.89 -8.47 -4.51
CA SER A 287 -12.51 -8.79 -3.14
C SER A 287 -12.31 -10.28 -2.98
N ASP A 288 -11.27 -10.68 -2.23
CA ASP A 288 -10.98 -12.07 -1.88
C ASP A 288 -10.25 -12.11 -0.53
N TYR A 289 -9.97 -13.29 -0.05
CA TYR A 289 -9.18 -13.52 1.16
C TYR A 289 -8.43 -14.84 1.08
N LEU A 290 -7.33 -14.96 1.81
CA LEU A 290 -6.59 -16.18 2.00
C LEU A 290 -7.29 -17.01 3.08
N HIS A 291 -7.83 -18.17 2.72
CA HIS A 291 -8.54 -19.05 3.64
C HIS A 291 -7.57 -19.96 4.38
N GLY A 292 -7.71 -20.05 5.70
CA GLY A 292 -6.92 -20.94 6.55
C GLY A 292 -7.79 -21.77 7.48
N TYR A 293 -7.18 -22.73 8.12
CA TYR A 293 -7.77 -23.61 9.11
C TYR A 293 -7.12 -23.35 10.47
N ASN A 294 -7.91 -23.47 11.54
CA ASN A 294 -7.40 -23.32 12.89
C ASN A 294 -6.46 -24.48 13.25
N ALA A 295 -5.31 -24.16 13.76
CA ALA A 295 -4.33 -25.09 14.27
C ALA A 295 -3.71 -24.57 15.55
N MET A 296 -3.20 -25.45 16.40
CA MET A 296 -2.37 -25.13 17.55
C MET A 296 -0.91 -25.38 17.18
N ILE A 297 -0.07 -24.38 17.43
CA ILE A 297 1.40 -24.47 17.31
C ILE A 297 1.97 -24.00 18.64
N ASP A 298 2.65 -24.85 19.37
CA ASP A 298 3.23 -24.55 20.70
C ASP A 298 2.22 -23.81 21.61
N ASP A 299 1.04 -24.42 21.80
CA ASP A 299 -0.08 -23.91 22.62
C ASP A 299 -0.67 -22.56 22.14
N ALA A 300 -0.28 -22.06 21.00
CA ALA A 300 -0.83 -20.83 20.41
C ALA A 300 -1.73 -21.14 19.20
N ALA A 301 -2.88 -20.44 19.12
CA ALA A 301 -3.81 -20.60 18.00
C ALA A 301 -3.33 -19.88 16.73
N TYR A 302 -3.19 -20.60 15.65
CA TYR A 302 -2.79 -20.11 14.32
C TYR A 302 -3.85 -20.40 13.28
N GLN A 303 -3.69 -19.74 12.13
CA GLN A 303 -4.36 -20.08 10.86
C GLN A 303 -3.31 -20.70 9.93
N VAL A 304 -3.49 -21.98 9.56
CA VAL A 304 -2.64 -22.62 8.56
C VAL A 304 -3.39 -22.77 7.24
N GLN A 305 -2.75 -22.43 6.14
CA GLN A 305 -3.36 -22.43 4.82
C GLN A 305 -2.95 -23.69 4.06
N PRO A 306 -3.92 -24.42 3.46
CA PRO A 306 -3.59 -25.53 2.57
C PRO A 306 -2.71 -25.06 1.39
N THR A 307 -1.81 -25.91 0.93
CA THR A 307 -0.96 -25.62 -0.26
C THR A 307 -1.81 -25.23 -1.47
N SER A 308 -2.96 -25.85 -1.66
CA SER A 308 -3.91 -25.51 -2.75
C SER A 308 -4.45 -24.09 -2.64
N GLU A 309 -4.68 -23.60 -1.42
CA GLU A 309 -5.17 -22.23 -1.20
C GLU A 309 -4.09 -21.20 -1.40
N LEU A 310 -2.86 -21.47 -0.92
CA LEU A 310 -1.68 -20.63 -1.22
C LEU A 310 -1.48 -20.53 -2.72
N GLN A 311 -1.56 -21.66 -3.44
CA GLN A 311 -1.46 -21.70 -4.91
C GLN A 311 -2.60 -20.92 -5.58
N ARG A 312 -3.82 -21.02 -5.07
CA ARG A 312 -4.99 -20.29 -5.60
C ARG A 312 -4.78 -18.78 -5.53
N ILE A 313 -4.35 -18.28 -4.37
CA ILE A 313 -4.09 -16.85 -4.17
C ILE A 313 -2.88 -16.40 -4.99
N SER A 314 -1.80 -17.18 -5.00
CA SER A 314 -0.64 -16.91 -5.86
C SER A 314 -1.05 -16.74 -7.32
N ASN A 315 -1.74 -17.71 -7.89
CA ASN A 315 -2.21 -17.67 -9.28
C ASN A 315 -3.12 -16.46 -9.56
N LYS A 316 -3.99 -16.11 -8.61
CA LYS A 316 -4.89 -14.96 -8.74
C LYS A 316 -4.12 -13.64 -8.79
N VAL A 317 -3.19 -13.44 -7.86
CA VAL A 317 -2.39 -12.21 -7.80
C VAL A 317 -1.46 -12.12 -9.02
N ARG A 318 -0.79 -13.21 -9.39
CA ARG A 318 0.07 -13.27 -10.56
C ARG A 318 -0.69 -12.96 -11.85
N ALA A 319 -1.90 -13.50 -12.02
CA ALA A 319 -2.76 -13.20 -13.17
C ALA A 319 -3.19 -11.72 -13.23
N GLU A 320 -3.49 -11.09 -12.08
CA GLU A 320 -3.78 -9.66 -12.03
C GLU A 320 -2.55 -8.81 -12.33
N LEU A 321 -1.36 -9.25 -11.91
CA LEU A 321 -0.08 -8.59 -12.22
C LEU A 321 0.43 -8.89 -13.63
N GLY A 322 -0.12 -9.90 -14.31
CA GLY A 322 0.35 -10.36 -15.63
C GLY A 322 1.67 -11.12 -15.55
N LEU A 323 1.91 -11.77 -14.44
CA LEU A 323 3.02 -12.68 -14.24
C LEU A 323 2.60 -14.10 -14.65
N GLU A 324 3.56 -14.89 -15.09
CA GLU A 324 3.36 -16.30 -15.39
C GLU A 324 2.95 -17.08 -14.13
N LYS A 325 2.20 -18.16 -14.32
CA LYS A 325 1.88 -19.07 -13.23
C LYS A 325 3.16 -19.81 -12.81
N GLU A 326 3.34 -19.94 -11.51
CA GLU A 326 4.42 -20.74 -10.94
C GLU A 326 3.85 -21.64 -9.84
N THR A 327 4.39 -22.84 -9.73
CA THR A 327 4.09 -23.72 -8.60
C THR A 327 4.73 -23.16 -7.35
N ILE A 328 3.92 -23.00 -6.31
CA ILE A 328 4.41 -22.49 -5.03
C ILE A 328 5.24 -23.57 -4.32
N SER A 329 6.45 -23.20 -3.91
CA SER A 329 7.34 -24.01 -3.09
C SER A 329 8.00 -23.10 -2.06
N ASN A 330 7.64 -23.28 -0.81
CA ASN A 330 8.10 -22.47 0.31
C ASN A 330 8.01 -23.26 1.61
N ASN A 331 8.40 -22.62 2.72
CA ASN A 331 8.32 -23.23 4.04
C ASN A 331 6.88 -23.74 4.33
N GLU A 332 5.86 -22.97 4.08
CA GLU A 332 4.48 -23.31 4.42
C GLU A 332 3.99 -24.56 3.66
N THR A 333 4.40 -24.72 2.40
CA THR A 333 4.08 -25.93 1.62
C THR A 333 4.85 -27.14 2.11
N TYR A 334 6.10 -26.97 2.56
CA TYR A 334 6.89 -28.00 3.20
C TYR A 334 6.27 -28.43 4.55
N GLN A 335 5.92 -27.47 5.42
CA GLN A 335 5.27 -27.75 6.70
C GLN A 335 3.95 -28.50 6.49
N ASN A 336 3.14 -28.09 5.53
CA ASN A 336 1.89 -28.78 5.17
C ASN A 336 2.13 -30.25 4.79
N LYS A 337 3.12 -30.51 3.92
CA LYS A 337 3.48 -31.88 3.49
C LYS A 337 3.88 -32.74 4.70
N ARG A 338 4.72 -32.19 5.60
CA ARG A 338 5.17 -32.90 6.80
C ARG A 338 4.01 -33.21 7.74
N ASN A 339 3.20 -32.21 8.07
CA ASN A 339 2.08 -32.38 9.01
C ASN A 339 1.01 -33.33 8.48
N ILE A 340 0.68 -33.26 7.19
CA ILE A 340 -0.26 -34.22 6.55
C ILE A 340 0.28 -35.65 6.67
N ALA A 341 1.57 -35.88 6.46
CA ALA A 341 2.18 -37.19 6.61
C ALA A 341 2.12 -37.72 8.06
N HIS A 342 1.98 -36.82 9.04
CA HIS A 342 1.84 -37.16 10.47
C HIS A 342 0.38 -37.04 10.97
N GLY A 343 -0.61 -37.07 10.09
CA GLY A 343 -2.03 -37.18 10.44
C GLY A 343 -2.83 -35.87 10.51
N PHE A 344 -2.19 -34.71 10.27
CA PHE A 344 -2.95 -33.45 10.18
C PHE A 344 -3.88 -33.44 8.98
N SER A 345 -5.12 -32.99 9.17
CA SER A 345 -6.14 -32.98 8.11
C SER A 345 -6.86 -31.65 7.98
N PHE A 346 -6.73 -31.00 6.88
CA PHE A 346 -7.49 -29.79 6.51
C PHE A 346 -9.02 -30.06 6.36
N LYS A 347 -9.47 -31.31 6.43
CA LYS A 347 -10.88 -31.69 6.36
C LYS A 347 -11.53 -31.90 7.74
N SER A 348 -10.76 -31.87 8.80
CA SER A 348 -11.19 -32.27 10.16
C SER A 348 -12.30 -31.40 10.73
N GLY A 349 -12.43 -30.13 10.35
CA GLY A 349 -13.36 -29.18 10.99
C GLY A 349 -13.06 -28.88 12.47
N LYS A 350 -12.09 -29.58 13.08
CA LYS A 350 -11.61 -29.37 14.47
C LYS A 350 -10.24 -28.74 14.45
N THR A 351 -9.92 -27.97 15.49
CA THR A 351 -8.55 -27.51 15.75
C THR A 351 -7.65 -28.72 16.04
N GLN A 352 -6.50 -28.79 15.41
CA GLN A 352 -5.52 -29.86 15.51
C GLN A 352 -4.15 -29.26 15.82
N ASP A 353 -3.25 -30.05 16.41
CA ASP A 353 -1.87 -29.69 16.59
C ASP A 353 -1.14 -29.69 15.26
N TYR A 354 -0.28 -28.70 15.06
CA TYR A 354 0.50 -28.52 13.87
C TYR A 354 1.95 -28.22 14.26
N HIS A 355 2.88 -29.07 13.84
CA HIS A 355 4.27 -28.98 14.23
C HIS A 355 5.09 -28.18 13.23
N ILE A 356 6.08 -27.42 13.72
CA ILE A 356 7.05 -26.73 12.89
C ILE A 356 8.31 -27.60 12.78
N TYR A 357 8.63 -28.02 11.60
CA TYR A 357 9.83 -28.79 11.25
C TYR A 357 10.90 -27.84 10.73
N ASP A 358 12.17 -28.16 10.98
CA ASP A 358 13.29 -27.42 10.42
C ASP A 358 13.21 -27.35 8.90
N TYR A 359 13.38 -26.14 8.38
CA TYR A 359 13.30 -25.85 6.95
C TYR A 359 14.59 -25.18 6.49
N THR A 360 15.37 -25.86 5.66
CA THR A 360 16.66 -25.38 5.15
C THR A 360 16.53 -24.67 3.81
N GLY A 361 15.34 -24.59 3.25
CA GLY A 361 15.05 -23.93 1.97
C GLY A 361 15.41 -24.74 0.72
N ASP A 362 16.00 -25.92 0.88
CA ASP A 362 16.64 -26.66 -0.21
C ASP A 362 16.35 -28.17 -0.21
N ASP A 363 15.10 -28.58 0.09
CA ASP A 363 14.76 -30.03 0.06
C ASP A 363 14.95 -30.68 -1.32
N ASP A 364 14.97 -29.90 -2.41
CA ASP A 364 15.27 -30.40 -3.77
C ASP A 364 16.75 -30.22 -4.16
N ASN A 365 17.56 -29.51 -3.38
CA ASN A 365 18.95 -29.21 -3.67
C ASN A 365 19.96 -29.95 -2.77
N TRP A 366 19.52 -30.87 -1.89
CA TRP A 366 20.40 -31.70 -1.07
C TRP A 366 21.43 -32.41 -1.91
N TRP A 367 21.05 -32.96 -3.07
CA TRP A 367 21.94 -33.59 -4.05
C TRP A 367 22.95 -32.61 -4.65
N ARG A 368 22.59 -31.32 -4.87
CA ARG A 368 23.55 -30.33 -5.41
C ARG A 368 24.55 -29.87 -4.35
N LEU A 369 24.12 -29.73 -3.08
CA LEU A 369 25.02 -29.46 -1.95
C LEU A 369 25.93 -30.66 -1.66
N PHE A 370 25.39 -31.87 -1.72
CA PHE A 370 26.14 -33.09 -1.59
C PHE A 370 27.16 -33.24 -2.73
N MET A 371 26.77 -33.00 -3.98
CA MET A 371 27.67 -33.04 -5.15
C MET A 371 28.70 -31.91 -5.12
N ARG A 372 28.38 -30.70 -4.66
CA ARG A 372 29.37 -29.63 -4.43
C ARG A 372 30.38 -30.01 -3.34
N ARG A 373 29.92 -30.61 -2.27
CA ARG A 373 30.78 -31.05 -1.17
C ARG A 373 31.66 -32.22 -1.61
N TRP A 374 31.13 -33.14 -2.42
CA TRP A 374 31.89 -34.23 -3.03
C TRP A 374 32.88 -33.72 -4.09
N SER A 375 32.56 -32.76 -4.90
CA SER A 375 33.49 -32.17 -5.86
C SER A 375 34.68 -31.47 -5.17
N VAL A 376 34.41 -30.78 -4.04
CA VAL A 376 35.49 -30.17 -3.25
C VAL A 376 36.34 -31.21 -2.54
N ILE A 377 35.74 -32.27 -1.99
CA ILE A 377 36.46 -33.39 -1.37
C ILE A 377 37.29 -34.18 -2.43
N SER A 378 36.71 -34.39 -3.59
CA SER A 378 37.41 -35.02 -4.71
C SER A 378 38.59 -34.18 -5.20
N LEU A 379 38.44 -32.86 -5.28
CA LEU A 379 39.54 -31.96 -5.63
C LEU A 379 40.61 -31.91 -4.55
N VAL A 380 40.24 -31.93 -3.28
CA VAL A 380 41.21 -31.99 -2.17
C VAL A 380 41.96 -33.35 -2.15
N ILE A 381 41.26 -34.47 -2.37
CA ILE A 381 41.87 -35.79 -2.46
C ILE A 381 42.77 -35.86 -3.69
N PHE A 382 42.35 -35.33 -4.82
CA PHE A 382 43.17 -35.28 -6.05
C PHE A 382 44.43 -34.42 -5.83
N TRP A 383 44.30 -33.27 -5.16
CA TRP A 383 45.41 -32.36 -4.84
C TRP A 383 46.40 -32.99 -3.84
N LEU A 384 45.89 -33.67 -2.80
CA LEU A 384 46.72 -34.41 -1.85
C LEU A 384 47.45 -35.59 -2.51
N ARG A 385 46.82 -36.29 -3.44
CA ARG A 385 47.43 -37.35 -4.20
C ARG A 385 48.50 -36.83 -5.14
N TRP A 386 48.26 -35.71 -5.81
CA TRP A 386 49.23 -35.01 -6.65
C TRP A 386 50.44 -34.50 -5.86
N LEU A 387 50.28 -34.03 -4.64
CA LEU A 387 51.36 -33.62 -3.74
C LEU A 387 52.17 -34.82 -3.22
N SER A 388 51.55 -35.95 -2.99
CA SER A 388 52.26 -37.17 -2.54
C SER A 388 53.10 -37.82 -3.64
N GLU A 389 52.69 -37.70 -4.91
CA GLU A 389 53.45 -38.20 -6.06
C GLU A 389 54.65 -37.30 -6.43
N LYS A 390 54.63 -36.02 -6.07
CA LYS A 390 55.80 -35.14 -6.28
C LYS A 390 56.90 -35.24 -5.23
N SER A 391 56.64 -35.91 -4.11
CA SER A 391 57.68 -36.15 -3.06
C SER A 391 58.56 -37.38 -3.32
N PHE A 392 58.34 -38.09 -4.43
CA PHE A 392 59.15 -39.26 -4.80
C PHE A 392 60.25 -38.95 -5.84
N TRP A 393 60.43 -37.71 -6.26
CA TRP A 393 61.48 -37.24 -7.15
C TRP A 393 62.34 -36.15 -6.54
N LYS A 394 63.01 -36.45 -5.42
CA LYS A 394 64.18 -35.74 -4.95
C LYS A 394 65.11 -36.75 -4.31
#